data_8cdfbea13e9b2dc3ced0a191dc5c1ee0
#
_entry.id   8cdfbea13e9b2dc3ced0a191dc5c1ee0
#
_cell.length_a   1.000
_cell.length_b   1.000
_cell.length_c   1.000
_cell.angle_alpha   90.00
_cell.angle_beta   90.00
_cell.angle_gamma   90.00
#
_symmetry.space_group_name_H-M   'P 1'
#
loop_
_entity.id
_entity.type
_entity.pdbx_description
1 polymer ?
#
loop_
_entity_poly.entity_id
_entity_poly.type
_entity_poly.pdbx_seq_one_letter_code
_entity_poly.pdbx_strand_id
1 'polypeptide(L)'
;MDPMHTFLAVQDIYTDYTAAVDNNDWDAWADLFLETCEYKVQPRENFERGFPLATMWFLSRGMLRDRGYGIKETLFHDPYYQRHIVSAPRILSAEDGVIVSEANYAVFRTKLDGESTVFNVGRYLDRLRTTEDGLRFEQRFCIYDSEMIPNSLIYPI
;
A
#
# COMPACT_ATOMS: atom_id res chain seq x y z
N MET A 1 -8.78 -23.03 -3.78
CA MET A 1 -7.76 -22.63 -4.82
C MET A 1 -6.46 -23.35 -4.48
N ASP A 2 -5.70 -23.78 -5.49
CA ASP A 2 -4.39 -24.39 -5.27
C ASP A 2 -3.44 -23.40 -4.56
N PRO A 3 -2.70 -23.83 -3.53
CA PRO A 3 -1.83 -22.94 -2.75
C PRO A 3 -0.79 -22.18 -3.58
N MET A 4 -0.21 -22.84 -4.59
CA MET A 4 0.77 -22.21 -5.48
C MET A 4 0.10 -21.14 -6.35
N HIS A 5 -1.08 -21.40 -6.86
CA HIS A 5 -1.84 -20.45 -7.66
C HIS A 5 -2.25 -19.23 -6.80
N THR A 6 -2.69 -19.49 -5.58
CA THR A 6 -3.00 -18.40 -4.62
C THR A 6 -1.78 -17.52 -4.35
N PHE A 7 -0.62 -18.13 -4.08
CA PHE A 7 0.63 -17.41 -3.85
C PHE A 7 1.00 -16.53 -5.06
N LEU A 8 0.98 -17.09 -6.26
CA LEU A 8 1.31 -16.34 -7.48
C LEU A 8 0.34 -15.18 -7.71
N ALA A 9 -0.96 -15.39 -7.52
CA ALA A 9 -1.96 -14.34 -7.69
C ALA A 9 -1.74 -13.17 -6.69
N VAL A 10 -1.37 -13.47 -5.44
CA VAL A 10 -1.04 -12.45 -4.45
C VAL A 10 0.28 -11.75 -4.79
N GLN A 11 1.28 -12.50 -5.27
CA GLN A 11 2.54 -11.92 -5.72
C GLN A 11 2.32 -10.96 -6.90
N ASP A 12 1.46 -11.31 -7.84
CA ASP A 12 1.15 -10.47 -9.00
C ASP A 12 0.51 -9.15 -8.60
N ILE A 13 -0.55 -9.17 -7.77
CA ILE A 13 -1.18 -7.91 -7.32
C ILE A 13 -0.24 -7.05 -6.48
N TYR A 14 0.69 -7.63 -5.73
CA TYR A 14 1.72 -6.89 -5.01
C TYR A 14 2.69 -6.22 -5.99
N THR A 15 3.06 -6.90 -7.05
CA THR A 15 3.91 -6.36 -8.11
C THR A 15 3.22 -5.20 -8.84
N ASP A 16 1.95 -5.37 -9.19
CA ASP A 16 1.14 -4.32 -9.81
C ASP A 16 1.00 -3.09 -8.91
N TYR A 17 0.79 -3.32 -7.62
CA TYR A 17 0.72 -2.25 -6.63
C TYR A 17 2.01 -1.45 -6.57
N THR A 18 3.16 -2.09 -6.42
CA THR A 18 4.44 -1.39 -6.35
C THR A 18 4.79 -0.68 -7.64
N ALA A 19 4.47 -1.27 -8.79
CA ALA A 19 4.65 -0.63 -10.09
C ALA A 19 3.81 0.65 -10.20
N ALA A 20 2.54 0.61 -9.79
CA ALA A 20 1.65 1.77 -9.83
C ALA A 20 2.15 2.92 -8.95
N VAL A 21 2.48 2.65 -7.67
CA VAL A 21 2.93 3.69 -6.75
C VAL A 21 4.30 4.24 -7.11
N ASP A 22 5.23 3.40 -7.55
CA ASP A 22 6.58 3.84 -7.94
C ASP A 22 6.60 4.65 -9.24
N ASN A 23 5.62 4.43 -10.12
CA ASN A 23 5.45 5.19 -11.36
C ASN A 23 4.50 6.40 -11.22
N ASN A 24 4.01 6.69 -10.01
CA ASN A 24 3.00 7.73 -9.77
C ASN A 24 1.72 7.55 -10.60
N ASP A 25 1.37 6.31 -10.93
CA ASP A 25 0.12 5.96 -11.60
C ASP A 25 -0.98 5.74 -10.56
N TRP A 26 -1.54 6.86 -10.10
CA TRP A 26 -2.52 6.86 -9.02
C TRP A 26 -3.88 6.30 -9.43
N ASP A 27 -4.21 6.34 -10.72
CA ASP A 27 -5.42 5.71 -11.24
C ASP A 27 -5.28 4.18 -11.22
N ALA A 28 -4.17 3.65 -11.72
CA ALA A 28 -3.86 2.22 -11.65
C ALA A 28 -3.79 1.73 -10.20
N TRP A 29 -3.19 2.52 -9.30
CA TRP A 29 -3.15 2.20 -7.87
C TRP A 29 -4.56 2.07 -7.27
N ALA A 30 -5.43 3.06 -7.50
CA ALA A 30 -6.80 3.03 -6.98
C ALA A 30 -7.62 1.86 -7.55
N ASP A 31 -7.39 1.49 -8.80
CA ASP A 31 -8.10 0.40 -9.48
C ASP A 31 -7.77 -1.00 -8.92
N LEU A 32 -6.69 -1.13 -8.14
CA LEU A 32 -6.38 -2.37 -7.44
C LEU A 32 -7.28 -2.63 -6.21
N PHE A 33 -8.11 -1.66 -5.83
CA PHE A 33 -8.97 -1.75 -4.66
C PHE A 33 -10.44 -1.95 -5.04
N LEU A 34 -11.21 -2.55 -4.14
CA LEU A 34 -12.67 -2.59 -4.25
C LEU A 34 -13.28 -1.18 -4.10
N GLU A 35 -14.51 -0.99 -4.58
CA GLU A 35 -15.26 0.27 -4.38
C GLU A 35 -15.34 0.64 -2.89
N THR A 36 -15.73 -0.32 -2.05
CA THR A 36 -15.65 -0.20 -0.59
C THR A 36 -14.40 -0.92 -0.13
N CYS A 37 -13.44 -0.19 0.35
CA CYS A 37 -12.15 -0.71 0.78
C CYS A 37 -11.62 0.10 1.96
N GLU A 38 -10.58 -0.40 2.60
CA GLU A 38 -9.89 0.33 3.65
C GLU A 38 -8.38 0.34 3.39
N TYR A 39 -7.82 1.52 3.21
CA TYR A 39 -6.39 1.75 3.09
C TYR A 39 -5.92 2.59 4.27
N LYS A 40 -4.93 2.11 5.00
CA LYS A 40 -4.43 2.80 6.18
C LYS A 40 -2.91 2.75 6.22
N VAL A 41 -2.30 3.89 6.51
CA VAL A 41 -0.87 4.00 6.83
C VAL A 41 -0.76 4.46 8.27
N GLN A 42 -0.19 3.65 9.13
CA GLN A 42 -0.24 3.82 10.57
C GLN A 42 1.08 3.46 11.23
N PRO A 43 1.55 4.22 12.24
CA PRO A 43 2.68 3.82 13.06
C PRO A 43 2.42 2.50 13.79
N ARG A 44 3.43 1.66 13.89
CA ARG A 44 3.38 0.38 14.61
C ARG A 44 2.86 0.53 16.03
N GLU A 45 3.31 1.53 16.76
CA GLU A 45 2.87 1.77 18.13
C GLU A 45 1.34 1.97 18.22
N ASN A 46 0.78 2.81 17.33
CA ASN A 46 -0.65 3.05 17.30
C ASN A 46 -1.44 1.81 16.94
N PHE A 47 -0.93 1.03 15.98
CA PHE A 47 -1.56 -0.23 15.60
C PHE A 47 -1.57 -1.25 16.74
N GLU A 48 -0.44 -1.47 17.39
CA GLU A 48 -0.30 -2.46 18.50
C GLU A 48 -1.11 -2.07 19.73
N ARG A 49 -1.29 -0.78 19.99
CA ARG A 49 -2.13 -0.27 21.10
C ARG A 49 -3.61 -0.14 20.74
N GLY A 50 -3.99 -0.42 19.50
CA GLY A 50 -5.37 -0.25 19.03
C GLY A 50 -5.84 1.20 18.95
N PHE A 51 -4.91 2.16 18.81
CA PHE A 51 -5.24 3.56 18.66
C PHE A 51 -5.70 3.85 17.23
N PRO A 52 -6.77 4.68 17.04
CA PRO A 52 -7.35 4.91 15.72
C PRO A 52 -6.53 5.88 14.85
N LEU A 53 -5.55 6.58 15.40
CA LEU A 53 -4.78 7.59 14.68
C LEU A 53 -3.91 6.97 13.60
N ALA A 54 -4.05 7.46 12.38
CA ALA A 54 -3.31 7.04 11.21
C ALA A 54 -2.80 8.25 10.42
N THR A 55 -1.69 8.07 9.70
CA THR A 55 -1.12 9.09 8.82
C THR A 55 -1.95 9.26 7.55
N MET A 56 -2.46 8.16 7.01
CA MET A 56 -3.46 8.11 5.94
C MET A 56 -4.54 7.10 6.31
N TRP A 57 -5.79 7.42 6.00
CA TRP A 57 -6.90 6.52 6.21
C TRP A 57 -8.02 6.79 5.21
N PHE A 58 -8.19 5.88 4.27
CA PHE A 58 -9.19 6.00 3.21
C PHE A 58 -10.14 4.81 3.25
N LEU A 59 -11.43 5.07 3.11
CA LEU A 59 -12.50 4.09 3.29
C LEU A 59 -13.25 3.74 2.00
N SER A 60 -12.78 4.24 0.86
CA SER A 60 -13.37 3.93 -0.44
C SER A 60 -12.36 4.16 -1.58
N ARG A 61 -12.60 3.52 -2.72
CA ARG A 61 -11.82 3.78 -3.94
C ARG A 61 -11.94 5.26 -4.35
N GLY A 62 -13.08 5.89 -4.14
CA GLY A 62 -13.26 7.32 -4.40
C GLY A 62 -12.28 8.18 -3.61
N MET A 63 -12.07 7.88 -2.33
CA MET A 63 -11.07 8.58 -1.50
C MET A 63 -9.64 8.35 -2.00
N LEU A 64 -9.32 7.15 -2.50
CA LEU A 64 -8.02 6.87 -3.12
C LEU A 64 -7.81 7.72 -4.38
N ARG A 65 -8.82 7.82 -5.23
CA ARG A 65 -8.78 8.66 -6.44
C ARG A 65 -8.65 10.14 -6.10
N ASP A 66 -9.34 10.61 -5.08
CA ASP A 66 -9.20 12.00 -4.59
C ASP A 66 -7.77 12.28 -4.12
N ARG A 67 -7.13 11.32 -3.44
CA ARG A 67 -5.72 11.45 -3.07
C ARG A 67 -4.81 11.52 -4.29
N GLY A 68 -5.01 10.65 -5.27
CA GLY A 68 -4.27 10.66 -6.54
C GLY A 68 -4.43 11.98 -7.30
N TYR A 69 -5.64 12.49 -7.38
CA TYR A 69 -5.93 13.80 -7.97
C TYR A 69 -5.21 14.92 -7.19
N GLY A 70 -5.27 14.90 -5.86
CA GLY A 70 -4.59 15.86 -5.00
C GLY A 70 -3.09 15.89 -5.25
N ILE A 71 -2.44 14.74 -5.38
CA ILE A 71 -1.00 14.64 -5.67
C ILE A 71 -0.65 15.28 -7.02
N LYS A 72 -1.46 15.02 -8.04
CA LYS A 72 -1.23 15.53 -9.40
C LYS A 72 -1.49 17.02 -9.54
N GLU A 73 -2.58 17.51 -8.95
CA GLU A 73 -3.18 18.78 -9.35
C GLU A 73 -3.16 19.87 -8.25
N THR A 74 -3.21 19.48 -6.98
CA THR A 74 -3.47 20.44 -5.90
C THR A 74 -2.41 20.49 -4.81
N LEU A 75 -1.70 19.40 -4.53
CA LEU A 75 -0.68 19.37 -3.49
C LEU A 75 0.63 19.94 -4.01
N PHE A 76 1.10 21.00 -3.35
CA PHE A 76 2.44 21.52 -3.58
C PHE A 76 3.44 20.76 -2.70
N HIS A 77 4.38 20.08 -3.33
CA HIS A 77 5.41 19.30 -2.64
C HIS A 77 6.70 19.25 -3.46
N ASP A 78 7.79 18.92 -2.78
CA ASP A 78 9.09 18.67 -3.41
C ASP A 78 9.08 17.26 -4.00
N PRO A 79 9.10 17.11 -5.35
CA PRO A 79 8.98 15.81 -5.98
C PRO A 79 10.19 14.92 -5.66
N TYR A 80 9.93 13.62 -5.55
CA TYR A 80 10.93 12.60 -5.33
C TYR A 80 10.55 11.29 -6.00
N TYR A 81 11.54 10.46 -6.25
CA TYR A 81 11.33 9.07 -6.64
C TYR A 81 11.18 8.21 -5.40
N GLN A 82 10.26 7.27 -5.44
CA GLN A 82 10.22 6.19 -4.47
C GLN A 82 10.40 4.84 -5.16
N ARG A 83 10.94 3.90 -4.39
CA ARG A 83 11.14 2.53 -4.83
C ARG A 83 10.73 1.60 -3.70
N HIS A 84 9.73 0.77 -3.96
CA HIS A 84 9.26 -0.25 -3.03
C HIS A 84 10.02 -1.56 -3.23
N ILE A 85 10.52 -2.12 -2.14
CA ILE A 85 11.03 -3.49 -2.09
C ILE A 85 10.14 -4.26 -1.13
N VAL A 86 9.47 -5.29 -1.63
CA VAL A 86 8.48 -6.07 -0.88
C VAL A 86 8.92 -7.53 -0.85
N SER A 87 8.87 -8.16 0.32
CA SER A 87 9.15 -9.58 0.47
C SER A 87 8.10 -10.43 -0.23
N ALA A 88 8.40 -11.71 -0.45
CA ALA A 88 7.39 -12.67 -0.85
C ALA A 88 6.20 -12.64 0.15
N PRO A 89 4.95 -12.72 -0.32
CA PRO A 89 3.79 -12.72 0.55
C PRO A 89 3.71 -13.99 1.37
N ARG A 90 3.28 -13.84 2.62
CA ARG A 90 2.88 -14.95 3.48
C ARG A 90 1.36 -15.03 3.49
N ILE A 91 0.84 -16.14 3.01
CA ILE A 91 -0.61 -16.39 3.00
C ILE A 91 -1.00 -16.93 4.37
N LEU A 92 -1.91 -16.23 5.05
CA LEU A 92 -2.40 -16.61 6.38
C LEU A 92 -3.67 -17.47 6.28
N SER A 93 -4.55 -17.14 5.33
CA SER A 93 -5.73 -17.93 5.00
C SER A 93 -6.20 -17.66 3.58
N ALA A 94 -6.91 -18.61 2.99
CA ALA A 94 -7.53 -18.48 1.65
C ALA A 94 -8.82 -19.30 1.63
N GLU A 95 -9.93 -18.65 1.97
CA GLU A 95 -11.23 -19.30 2.12
C GLU A 95 -12.34 -18.40 1.54
N ASP A 96 -13.35 -19.00 0.92
CA ASP A 96 -14.55 -18.33 0.41
C ASP A 96 -14.27 -17.09 -0.47
N GLY A 97 -13.24 -17.18 -1.30
CA GLY A 97 -12.84 -16.08 -2.20
C GLY A 97 -12.13 -14.92 -1.50
N VAL A 98 -11.79 -15.08 -0.23
CA VAL A 98 -11.04 -14.10 0.56
C VAL A 98 -9.67 -14.66 0.89
N ILE A 99 -8.62 -13.86 0.66
CA ILE A 99 -7.26 -14.20 1.00
C ILE A 99 -6.75 -13.19 2.03
N VAL A 100 -6.23 -13.68 3.13
CA VAL A 100 -5.53 -12.86 4.14
C VAL A 100 -4.04 -13.10 3.97
N SER A 101 -3.27 -12.05 3.81
CA SER A 101 -1.83 -12.13 3.59
C SER A 101 -1.07 -11.00 4.28
N GLU A 102 0.21 -11.21 4.48
CA GLU A 102 1.14 -10.21 4.98
C GLU A 102 2.46 -10.23 4.20
N ALA A 103 3.17 -9.12 4.19
CA ALA A 103 4.52 -9.02 3.65
C ALA A 103 5.29 -7.90 4.33
N ASN A 104 6.61 -8.00 4.33
CA ASN A 104 7.48 -6.90 4.74
C ASN A 104 7.72 -5.97 3.56
N TYR A 105 7.87 -4.68 3.83
CA TYR A 105 8.23 -3.71 2.80
C TYR A 105 9.30 -2.73 3.29
N ALA A 106 10.04 -2.21 2.34
CA ALA A 106 10.90 -1.05 2.52
C ALA A 106 10.69 -0.10 1.35
N VAL A 107 10.51 1.18 1.64
CA VAL A 107 10.38 2.25 0.65
C VAL A 107 11.64 3.11 0.71
N PHE A 108 12.33 3.21 -0.41
CA PHE A 108 13.46 4.10 -0.59
C PHE A 108 12.99 5.38 -1.27
N ARG A 109 13.58 6.50 -0.89
CA ARG A 109 13.31 7.80 -1.48
C ARG A 109 14.58 8.40 -2.05
N THR A 110 14.47 8.94 -3.26
CA THR A 110 15.56 9.66 -3.92
C THR A 110 15.04 11.01 -4.41
N LYS A 111 15.53 12.09 -3.83
CA LYS A 111 15.32 13.45 -4.33
C LYS A 111 16.26 13.73 -5.49
N LEU A 112 15.89 14.70 -6.35
CA LEU A 112 16.64 15.02 -7.58
C LEU A 112 18.13 15.31 -7.34
N ASP A 113 18.47 15.96 -6.23
CA ASP A 113 19.83 16.37 -5.88
C ASP A 113 20.38 15.60 -4.67
N GLY A 114 19.81 14.44 -4.36
CA GLY A 114 20.15 13.71 -3.14
C GLY A 114 20.48 12.25 -3.35
N GLU A 115 21.00 11.65 -2.32
CA GLU A 115 21.23 10.21 -2.25
C GLU A 115 19.91 9.47 -2.00
N SER A 116 19.87 8.19 -2.37
CA SER A 116 18.78 7.31 -1.99
C SER A 116 18.82 7.01 -0.50
N THR A 117 17.72 7.24 0.18
CA THR A 117 17.59 7.01 1.62
C THR A 117 16.47 6.03 1.90
N VAL A 118 16.54 5.33 3.02
CA VAL A 118 15.41 4.57 3.55
C VAL A 118 14.37 5.58 4.06
N PHE A 119 13.16 5.48 3.52
CA PHE A 119 12.10 6.44 3.83
C PHE A 119 11.04 5.88 4.77
N ASN A 120 10.58 4.65 4.51
CA ASN A 120 9.54 4.01 5.31
C ASN A 120 9.75 2.49 5.28
N VAL A 121 9.69 1.85 6.42
CA VAL A 121 9.88 0.41 6.57
C VAL A 121 8.80 -0.15 7.48
N GLY A 122 8.23 -1.28 7.09
CA GLY A 122 7.19 -1.90 7.87
C GLY A 122 6.65 -3.17 7.25
N ARG A 123 5.37 -3.40 7.44
CA ARG A 123 4.66 -4.56 6.89
C ARG A 123 3.30 -4.18 6.36
N TYR A 124 2.88 -4.91 5.33
CA TYR A 124 1.51 -4.91 4.85
C TYR A 124 0.71 -6.00 5.56
N LEU A 125 -0.48 -5.65 5.99
CA LEU A 125 -1.52 -6.58 6.42
C LEU A 125 -2.68 -6.42 5.45
N ASP A 126 -2.95 -7.47 4.68
CA ASP A 126 -3.87 -7.39 3.56
C ASP A 126 -5.03 -8.36 3.67
N ARG A 127 -6.17 -7.89 3.22
CA ARG A 127 -7.33 -8.70 2.93
C ARG A 127 -7.68 -8.48 1.46
N LEU A 128 -7.62 -9.55 0.69
CA LEU A 128 -7.85 -9.55 -0.74
C LEU A 128 -9.14 -10.32 -1.05
N ARG A 129 -9.85 -9.89 -2.07
CA ARG A 129 -11.06 -10.56 -2.55
C ARG A 129 -10.90 -10.95 -4.02
N THR A 130 -11.31 -12.18 -4.33
CA THR A 130 -11.41 -12.64 -5.71
C THR A 130 -12.64 -12.00 -6.36
N THR A 131 -12.43 -11.38 -7.52
CA THR A 131 -13.48 -10.80 -8.37
C THR A 131 -13.44 -11.44 -9.76
N GLU A 132 -14.37 -11.08 -10.63
CA GLU A 132 -14.35 -11.50 -12.03
C GLU A 132 -13.10 -11.00 -12.77
N ASP A 133 -12.56 -9.84 -12.36
CA ASP A 133 -11.37 -9.22 -12.95
C ASP A 133 -10.07 -9.54 -12.20
N GLY A 134 -10.05 -10.58 -11.36
CA GLY A 134 -8.89 -10.98 -10.56
C GLY A 134 -8.96 -10.52 -9.10
N LEU A 135 -7.83 -10.50 -8.42
CA LEU A 135 -7.77 -10.06 -7.02
C LEU A 135 -7.90 -8.54 -6.90
N ARG A 136 -8.55 -8.10 -5.82
CA ARG A 136 -8.61 -6.69 -5.41
C ARG A 136 -8.39 -6.57 -3.92
N PHE A 137 -7.76 -5.49 -3.49
CA PHE A 137 -7.65 -5.16 -2.08
C PHE A 137 -9.03 -4.75 -1.53
N GLU A 138 -9.52 -5.49 -0.55
CA GLU A 138 -10.60 -5.11 0.33
C GLU A 138 -10.04 -4.26 1.47
N GLN A 139 -8.83 -4.61 1.95
CA GLN A 139 -8.11 -3.90 2.99
C GLN A 139 -6.60 -3.99 2.73
N ARG A 140 -5.91 -2.87 2.89
CA ARG A 140 -4.45 -2.83 2.99
C ARG A 140 -4.05 -1.90 4.13
N PHE A 141 -3.39 -2.46 5.14
CA PHE A 141 -2.78 -1.70 6.22
C PHE A 141 -1.26 -1.70 6.05
N CYS A 142 -0.70 -0.51 5.94
CA CYS A 142 0.74 -0.27 5.89
C CYS A 142 1.18 0.15 7.29
N ILE A 143 1.75 -0.78 8.05
CA ILE A 143 2.15 -0.57 9.44
C ILE A 143 3.66 -0.31 9.45
N TYR A 144 4.07 0.93 9.65
CA TYR A 144 5.47 1.29 9.61
C TYR A 144 6.11 1.31 11.00
N ASP A 145 7.39 0.92 11.04
CA ASP A 145 8.12 0.68 12.29
C ASP A 145 8.64 1.96 12.94
N SER A 146 8.97 2.98 12.14
CA SER A 146 9.45 4.26 12.67
C SER A 146 8.31 5.10 13.21
N GLU A 147 8.53 5.75 14.34
CA GLU A 147 7.59 6.76 14.87
C GLU A 147 7.71 8.10 14.14
N MET A 148 8.80 8.29 13.39
CA MET A 148 9.11 9.55 12.71
C MET A 148 9.13 9.35 11.18
N ILE A 149 8.38 10.18 10.47
CA ILE A 149 8.44 10.31 9.03
C ILE A 149 9.17 11.61 8.70
N PRO A 150 10.23 11.58 7.87
CA PRO A 150 10.88 12.81 7.43
C PRO A 150 9.90 13.71 6.66
N ASN A 151 9.63 14.90 7.15
CA ASN A 151 8.67 15.86 6.62
C ASN A 151 7.22 15.31 6.65
N SER A 152 6.54 15.27 5.52
CA SER A 152 5.18 14.79 5.37
C SER A 152 5.10 13.60 4.44
N LEU A 153 4.13 12.74 4.68
CA LEU A 153 3.81 11.62 3.80
C LEU A 153 2.83 12.11 2.72
N ILE A 154 3.31 12.25 1.49
CA ILE A 154 2.52 12.71 0.34
C ILE A 154 2.03 11.53 -0.48
N TYR A 155 2.97 10.70 -0.97
CA TYR A 155 2.67 9.53 -1.77
C TYR A 155 2.23 8.37 -0.86
N PRO A 156 1.23 7.58 -1.28
CA PRO A 156 0.92 6.29 -0.67
C PRO A 156 2.13 5.37 -0.56
N ILE A 157 2.08 4.48 0.41
CA ILE A 157 3.15 3.53 0.75
C ILE A 157 2.81 2.14 0.21
#